data_798fda0d19788322567284789aa8c0eb
#
_entry.id   798fda0d19788322567284789aa8c0eb
#
_cell.length_a   1.000
_cell.length_b   1.000
_cell.length_c   1.000
_cell.angle_alpha   90.00
_cell.angle_beta   90.00
_cell.angle_gamma   90.00
#
_symmetry.space_group_name_H-M   'P 1'
#
loop_
_entity.id
_entity.type
_entity.pdbx_description
1 polymer ?
#
loop_
_entity_poly.entity_id
_entity_poly.type
_entity_poly.pdbx_seq_one_letter_code
_entity_poly.pdbx_strand_id
1 'polypeptide(L)'
;MTKKEILDAIHGKMIISCQAVEGEPLYVEEKSIMYLMARAAKQAGTPAIRTSSIRDVIAIKEETGLPVIGLVKIQYPGYEGYITPTMKEVDDLVAAGSDVVALDCTLRKRGDGTTVNEFIAQIKEKYPDIILMADISNYEEGINAWKCGVDIVGTTMSGYTDYTSKKDGPDYELMERLAKDTDIPVIGEGK
;
A
#
# COMPACT_ATOMS: atom_id res chain seq x y z
N MET A 1 -10.91 14.65 -1.66
CA MET A 1 -10.83 14.28 -3.09
C MET A 1 -11.67 13.03 -3.32
N THR A 2 -12.32 12.94 -4.45
CA THR A 2 -13.01 11.70 -4.86
C THR A 2 -11.97 10.64 -5.28
N LYS A 3 -12.38 9.37 -5.31
CA LYS A 3 -11.55 8.27 -5.80
C LYS A 3 -10.97 8.56 -7.20
N LYS A 4 -11.80 9.04 -8.12
CA LYS A 4 -11.36 9.38 -9.48
C LYS A 4 -10.29 10.47 -9.48
N GLU A 5 -10.49 11.54 -8.70
CA GLU A 5 -9.52 12.65 -8.61
C GLU A 5 -8.16 12.18 -8.08
N ILE A 6 -8.14 11.24 -7.12
CA ILE A 6 -6.90 10.69 -6.58
C ILE A 6 -6.20 9.84 -7.65
N LEU A 7 -6.91 8.92 -8.30
CA LEU A 7 -6.35 8.07 -9.35
C LEU A 7 -5.83 8.89 -10.53
N ASP A 8 -6.56 9.90 -10.97
CA ASP A 8 -6.13 10.81 -12.04
C ASP A 8 -4.86 11.60 -11.63
N ALA A 9 -4.79 12.05 -10.37
CA ALA A 9 -3.65 12.84 -9.88
C ALA A 9 -2.35 12.03 -9.84
N ILE A 10 -2.41 10.74 -9.51
CA ILE A 10 -1.22 9.86 -9.41
C ILE A 10 -0.82 9.23 -10.75
N HIS A 11 -1.70 9.26 -11.76
CA HIS A 11 -1.45 8.61 -13.04
C HIS A 11 -0.21 9.17 -13.74
N GLY A 12 0.75 8.29 -14.08
CA GLY A 12 1.99 8.64 -14.74
C GLY A 12 2.92 9.55 -13.91
N LYS A 13 2.74 9.57 -12.59
CA LYS A 13 3.54 10.38 -11.66
C LYS A 13 4.30 9.52 -10.67
N MET A 14 5.31 10.13 -10.05
CA MET A 14 6.09 9.50 -8.99
C MET A 14 5.44 9.77 -7.63
N ILE A 15 5.13 8.70 -6.91
CA ILE A 15 4.68 8.72 -5.51
C ILE A 15 5.91 8.53 -4.63
N ILE A 16 6.10 9.37 -3.63
CA ILE A 16 7.24 9.26 -2.73
C ILE A 16 6.86 8.47 -1.48
N SER A 17 7.66 7.45 -1.18
CA SER A 17 7.53 6.67 0.05
C SER A 17 8.32 7.35 1.18
N CYS A 18 7.59 7.75 2.23
CA CYS A 18 8.16 8.36 3.45
C CYS A 18 7.88 7.39 4.61
N GLN A 19 8.77 6.45 4.85
CA GLN A 19 8.61 5.40 5.85
C GLN A 19 9.90 5.24 6.65
N ALA A 20 9.76 5.01 7.95
CA ALA A 20 10.83 4.53 8.81
C ALA A 20 10.21 3.61 9.87
N VAL A 21 10.75 2.42 10.02
CA VAL A 21 10.37 1.46 11.05
C VAL A 21 11.51 1.29 12.05
N GLU A 22 11.21 0.71 13.20
CA GLU A 22 12.20 0.47 14.26
C GLU A 22 13.47 -0.17 13.71
N GLY A 23 14.62 0.37 14.10
CA GLY A 23 15.94 -0.05 13.61
C GLY A 23 16.44 0.67 12.35
N GLU A 24 15.61 1.43 11.66
CA GLU A 24 16.00 2.24 10.49
C GLU A 24 16.54 3.62 10.91
N PRO A 25 17.49 4.23 10.14
CA PRO A 25 18.19 5.46 10.54
C PRO A 25 17.29 6.68 10.79
N LEU A 26 16.13 6.74 10.14
CA LEU A 26 15.18 7.85 10.28
C LEU A 26 14.03 7.54 11.25
N TYR A 27 14.07 6.39 11.93
CA TYR A 27 13.09 6.06 12.95
C TYR A 27 13.37 6.84 14.22
N VAL A 28 12.36 7.55 14.73
CA VAL A 28 12.36 8.22 16.01
C VAL A 28 11.15 7.75 16.81
N GLU A 29 11.39 7.18 17.99
CA GLU A 29 10.34 6.55 18.80
C GLU A 29 9.29 7.57 19.29
N GLU A 30 9.74 8.69 19.86
CA GLU A 30 8.86 9.67 20.50
C GLU A 30 8.06 10.51 19.50
N LYS A 31 8.61 10.73 18.30
CA LYS A 31 7.98 11.62 17.32
C LYS A 31 8.35 11.24 15.89
N SER A 32 7.34 11.12 15.03
CA SER A 32 7.59 11.00 13.60
C SER A 32 8.36 12.20 13.06
N ILE A 33 9.30 11.93 12.12
CA ILE A 33 9.93 12.95 11.29
C ILE A 33 9.57 12.79 9.80
N MET A 34 8.74 11.81 9.47
CA MET A 34 8.35 11.51 8.07
C MET A 34 7.59 12.66 7.42
N TYR A 35 6.90 13.50 8.18
CA TYR A 35 6.27 14.71 7.67
C TYR A 35 7.28 15.71 7.06
N LEU A 36 8.54 15.74 7.53
CA LEU A 36 9.58 16.57 6.93
C LEU A 36 10.00 16.07 5.55
N MET A 37 10.10 14.75 5.40
CA MET A 37 10.35 14.12 4.09
C MET A 37 9.18 14.38 3.14
N ALA A 38 7.95 14.21 3.63
CA ALA A 38 6.74 14.46 2.86
C ALA A 38 6.62 15.95 2.43
N ARG A 39 7.02 16.90 3.29
CA ARG A 39 7.13 18.33 2.93
C ARG A 39 8.07 18.54 1.74
N ALA A 40 9.26 17.94 1.81
CA ALA A 40 10.24 18.03 0.72
C ALA A 40 9.69 17.38 -0.58
N ALA A 41 9.06 16.22 -0.48
CA ALA A 41 8.42 15.55 -1.59
C ALA A 41 7.31 16.40 -2.23
N LYS A 42 6.47 17.05 -1.40
CA LYS A 42 5.44 18.00 -1.87
C LYS A 42 6.06 19.16 -2.64
N GLN A 43 7.15 19.76 -2.13
CA GLN A 43 7.86 20.83 -2.82
C GLN A 43 8.47 20.37 -4.15
N ALA A 44 8.86 19.10 -4.26
CA ALA A 44 9.33 18.49 -5.51
C ALA A 44 8.20 18.11 -6.48
N GLY A 45 6.93 18.26 -6.08
CA GLY A 45 5.77 18.09 -6.95
C GLY A 45 5.18 16.69 -6.97
N THR A 46 5.42 15.85 -5.94
CA THR A 46 4.73 14.56 -5.82
C THR A 46 3.23 14.75 -5.62
N PRO A 47 2.37 13.97 -6.28
CA PRO A 47 0.92 14.06 -6.12
C PRO A 47 0.39 13.33 -4.89
N ALA A 48 1.15 12.39 -4.32
CA ALA A 48 0.75 11.59 -3.18
C ALA A 48 1.97 11.08 -2.40
N ILE A 49 1.74 10.68 -1.16
CA ILE A 49 2.75 10.09 -0.28
C ILE A 49 2.32 8.69 0.13
N ARG A 50 3.25 7.72 0.10
CA ARG A 50 3.06 6.40 0.71
C ARG A 50 3.76 6.38 2.07
N THR A 51 3.11 5.90 3.11
CA THR A 51 3.70 5.87 4.46
C THR A 51 3.18 4.70 5.28
N SER A 52 3.99 4.26 6.27
CA SER A 52 3.61 3.25 7.25
C SER A 52 3.42 3.90 8.63
N SER A 53 2.53 3.34 9.41
CA SER A 53 2.10 3.78 10.74
C SER A 53 1.02 4.86 10.77
N ILE A 54 0.18 4.75 11.78
CA ILE A 54 -0.96 5.66 11.99
C ILE A 54 -0.48 7.09 12.28
N ARG A 55 0.56 7.24 13.13
CA ARG A 55 1.14 8.54 13.48
C ARG A 55 1.70 9.28 12.27
N ASP A 56 2.32 8.54 11.34
CA ASP A 56 2.91 9.12 10.14
C ASP A 56 1.83 9.53 9.13
N VAL A 57 0.76 8.75 8.99
CA VAL A 57 -0.41 9.13 8.18
C VAL A 57 -0.97 10.47 8.66
N ILE A 58 -1.26 10.61 9.97
CA ILE A 58 -1.80 11.84 10.56
C ILE A 58 -0.86 13.02 10.31
N ALA A 59 0.42 12.87 10.69
CA ALA A 59 1.38 13.96 10.58
C ALA A 59 1.63 14.41 9.13
N ILE A 60 1.66 13.48 8.19
CA ILE A 60 1.84 13.78 6.76
C ILE A 60 0.59 14.45 6.17
N LYS A 61 -0.61 13.98 6.52
CA LYS A 61 -1.87 14.63 6.11
C LYS A 61 -1.95 16.07 6.58
N GLU A 62 -1.67 16.31 7.86
CA GLU A 62 -1.66 17.66 8.46
C GLU A 62 -0.64 18.57 7.78
N GLU A 63 0.58 18.08 7.52
CA GLU A 63 1.66 18.86 6.94
C GLU A 63 1.43 19.17 5.46
N THR A 64 0.96 18.18 4.70
CA THR A 64 0.98 18.28 3.24
C THR A 64 -0.38 18.54 2.61
N GLY A 65 -1.45 18.02 3.19
CA GLY A 65 -2.78 18.00 2.57
C GLY A 65 -2.86 17.12 1.31
N LEU A 66 -1.80 16.37 0.98
CA LEU A 66 -1.77 15.46 -0.16
C LEU A 66 -2.55 14.17 0.13
N PRO A 67 -2.99 13.46 -0.91
CA PRO A 67 -3.43 12.07 -0.78
C PRO A 67 -2.35 11.20 -0.12
N VAL A 68 -2.76 10.35 0.81
CA VAL A 68 -1.87 9.42 1.52
C VAL A 68 -2.29 7.98 1.28
N ILE A 69 -1.34 7.18 0.79
CA ILE A 69 -1.40 5.73 0.76
C ILE A 69 -0.85 5.23 2.10
N GLY A 70 -1.75 4.87 3.00
CA GLY A 70 -1.40 4.42 4.34
C GLY A 70 -1.32 2.90 4.43
N LEU A 71 -0.39 2.42 5.24
CA LEU A 71 -0.25 1.02 5.61
C LEU A 71 0.27 0.87 7.04
N VAL A 72 0.19 -0.32 7.60
CA VAL A 72 0.85 -0.68 8.86
C VAL A 72 1.66 -1.94 8.65
N LYS A 73 2.95 -1.90 9.03
CA LYS A 73 3.82 -3.08 9.01
C LYS A 73 3.83 -3.73 10.39
N ILE A 74 3.20 -4.88 10.51
CA ILE A 74 3.14 -5.63 11.77
C ILE A 74 3.08 -7.14 11.51
N GLN A 75 3.89 -7.88 12.24
CA GLN A 75 3.92 -9.33 12.16
C GLN A 75 3.11 -9.95 13.28
N TYR A 76 2.03 -10.65 12.93
CA TYR A 76 1.24 -11.42 13.88
C TYR A 76 1.56 -12.92 13.81
N PRO A 77 1.46 -13.65 14.92
CA PRO A 77 1.60 -15.10 14.92
C PRO A 77 0.61 -15.76 13.94
N GLY A 78 1.12 -16.67 13.11
CA GLY A 78 0.31 -17.38 12.12
C GLY A 78 0.02 -16.64 10.82
N TYR A 79 0.35 -15.34 10.72
CA TYR A 79 0.29 -14.59 9.47
C TYR A 79 1.64 -14.65 8.74
N GLU A 80 1.62 -14.92 7.45
CA GLU A 80 2.82 -14.84 6.60
C GLU A 80 2.95 -13.46 5.94
N GLY A 81 1.84 -12.75 5.75
CA GLY A 81 1.81 -11.34 5.34
C GLY A 81 1.91 -10.40 6.54
N TYR A 82 2.52 -9.22 6.33
CA TYR A 82 2.75 -8.25 7.40
C TYR A 82 2.31 -6.80 7.07
N ILE A 83 1.83 -6.56 5.86
CA ILE A 83 1.32 -5.23 5.46
C ILE A 83 -0.18 -5.18 5.71
N THR A 84 -0.61 -4.37 6.68
CA THR A 84 -2.02 -4.16 7.05
C THR A 84 -2.78 -5.50 7.19
N PRO A 85 -2.33 -6.39 8.11
CA PRO A 85 -2.75 -7.80 8.08
C PRO A 85 -4.16 -8.05 8.63
N THR A 86 -4.77 -7.11 9.38
CA THR A 86 -6.09 -7.34 9.98
C THR A 86 -7.02 -6.14 9.81
N MET A 87 -8.32 -6.35 10.10
CA MET A 87 -9.31 -5.26 10.09
C MET A 87 -8.98 -4.16 11.09
N LYS A 88 -8.25 -4.47 12.17
CA LYS A 88 -7.82 -3.46 13.14
C LYS A 88 -6.95 -2.40 12.49
N GLU A 89 -5.93 -2.79 11.72
CA GLU A 89 -5.06 -1.85 11.01
C GLU A 89 -5.82 -1.08 9.94
N VAL A 90 -6.77 -1.72 9.25
CA VAL A 90 -7.64 -1.04 8.28
C VAL A 90 -8.47 0.04 8.98
N ASP A 91 -9.11 -0.29 10.10
CA ASP A 91 -9.92 0.66 10.89
C ASP A 91 -9.09 1.86 11.35
N ASP A 92 -7.90 1.59 11.89
CA ASP A 92 -6.98 2.61 12.38
C ASP A 92 -6.50 3.53 11.23
N LEU A 93 -6.19 2.98 10.05
CA LEU A 93 -5.78 3.75 8.87
C LEU A 93 -6.90 4.63 8.32
N VAL A 94 -8.11 4.10 8.24
CA VAL A 94 -9.28 4.88 7.82
C VAL A 94 -9.57 6.00 8.80
N ALA A 95 -9.51 5.73 10.11
CA ALA A 95 -9.69 6.73 11.16
C ALA A 95 -8.59 7.81 11.13
N ALA A 96 -7.37 7.46 10.75
CA ALA A 96 -6.25 8.39 10.57
C ALA A 96 -6.38 9.27 9.30
N GLY A 97 -7.34 9.00 8.44
CA GLY A 97 -7.59 9.76 7.22
C GLY A 97 -6.76 9.33 6.01
N SER A 98 -6.32 8.07 5.95
CA SER A 98 -5.74 7.51 4.73
C SER A 98 -6.72 7.62 3.58
N ASP A 99 -6.27 8.10 2.42
CA ASP A 99 -7.11 8.15 1.21
C ASP A 99 -7.08 6.81 0.47
N VAL A 100 -5.97 6.11 0.59
CA VAL A 100 -5.76 4.75 0.06
C VAL A 100 -5.23 3.87 1.19
N VAL A 101 -5.78 2.68 1.35
CA VAL A 101 -5.26 1.66 2.26
C VAL A 101 -4.54 0.60 1.45
N ALA A 102 -3.23 0.44 1.70
CA ALA A 102 -2.43 -0.62 1.10
C ALA A 102 -2.35 -1.83 2.02
N LEU A 103 -2.50 -3.02 1.45
CA LEU A 103 -2.50 -4.29 2.18
C LEU A 103 -1.78 -5.39 1.42
N ASP A 104 -1.22 -6.35 2.15
CA ASP A 104 -0.63 -7.57 1.58
C ASP A 104 -1.72 -8.40 0.91
N CYS A 105 -1.68 -8.47 -0.41
CA CYS A 105 -2.60 -9.25 -1.24
C CYS A 105 -1.95 -10.49 -1.85
N THR A 106 -0.85 -10.95 -1.26
CA THR A 106 -0.29 -12.26 -1.59
C THR A 106 -1.27 -13.36 -1.18
N LEU A 107 -1.17 -14.53 -1.82
CA LEU A 107 -2.00 -15.70 -1.50
C LEU A 107 -1.47 -16.49 -0.30
N ARG A 108 -0.59 -15.89 0.50
CA ARG A 108 -0.01 -16.48 1.69
C ARG A 108 -1.04 -16.66 2.81
N LYS A 109 -0.68 -17.55 3.74
CA LYS A 109 -1.56 -17.90 4.87
C LYS A 109 -1.81 -16.70 5.77
N ARG A 110 -3.08 -16.53 6.15
CA ARG A 110 -3.54 -15.60 7.16
C ARG A 110 -3.82 -16.34 8.48
N GLY A 111 -3.41 -15.75 9.58
CA GLY A 111 -3.47 -16.39 10.90
C GLY A 111 -4.88 -16.58 11.46
N ASP A 112 -5.86 -15.82 10.94
CA ASP A 112 -7.27 -15.94 11.28
C ASP A 112 -8.02 -17.01 10.46
N GLY A 113 -7.32 -17.65 9.51
CA GLY A 113 -7.88 -18.66 8.63
C GLY A 113 -8.71 -18.12 7.47
N THR A 114 -8.85 -16.80 7.32
CA THR A 114 -9.51 -16.20 6.17
C THR A 114 -8.60 -16.20 4.95
N THR A 115 -9.18 -16.17 3.77
CA THR A 115 -8.46 -15.89 2.52
C THR A 115 -8.29 -14.39 2.33
N VAL A 116 -7.34 -13.97 1.49
CA VAL A 116 -7.21 -12.56 1.12
C VAL A 116 -8.48 -12.04 0.43
N ASN A 117 -9.19 -12.88 -0.32
CA ASN A 117 -10.45 -12.52 -0.99
C ASN A 117 -11.56 -12.18 0.02
N GLU A 118 -11.71 -13.00 1.06
CA GLU A 118 -12.65 -12.74 2.15
C GLU A 118 -12.28 -11.47 2.92
N PHE A 119 -10.98 -11.22 3.13
CA PHE A 119 -10.52 -10.02 3.78
C PHE A 119 -10.81 -8.75 2.95
N ILE A 120 -10.54 -8.77 1.64
CA ILE A 120 -10.90 -7.67 0.73
C ILE A 120 -12.42 -7.43 0.77
N ALA A 121 -13.22 -8.49 0.72
CA ALA A 121 -14.68 -8.38 0.78
C ALA A 121 -15.16 -7.74 2.09
N GLN A 122 -14.60 -8.13 3.24
CA GLN A 122 -14.90 -7.51 4.55
C GLN A 122 -14.56 -6.02 4.58
N ILE A 123 -13.41 -5.63 4.02
CA ILE A 123 -13.03 -4.21 3.96
C ILE A 123 -14.01 -3.42 3.11
N LYS A 124 -14.37 -3.94 1.92
CA LYS A 124 -15.29 -3.26 1.00
C LYS A 124 -16.72 -3.18 1.53
N GLU A 125 -17.16 -4.16 2.29
CA GLU A 125 -18.45 -4.11 2.98
C GLU A 125 -18.49 -3.01 4.04
N LYS A 126 -17.42 -2.89 4.83
CA LYS A 126 -17.33 -1.90 5.91
C LYS A 126 -17.03 -0.49 5.41
N TYR A 127 -16.18 -0.38 4.39
CA TYR A 127 -15.69 0.88 3.84
C TYR A 127 -15.81 0.90 2.31
N PRO A 128 -17.03 1.03 1.76
CA PRO A 128 -17.27 0.90 0.31
C PRO A 128 -16.57 1.96 -0.54
N ASP A 129 -16.27 3.12 0.04
CA ASP A 129 -15.65 4.25 -0.66
C ASP A 129 -14.12 4.31 -0.52
N ILE A 130 -13.51 3.48 0.35
CA ILE A 130 -12.06 3.48 0.52
C ILE A 130 -11.36 2.93 -0.73
N ILE A 131 -10.28 3.58 -1.13
CA ILE A 131 -9.43 3.08 -2.20
C ILE A 131 -8.51 2.00 -1.63
N LEU A 132 -8.51 0.81 -2.24
CA LEU A 132 -7.64 -0.29 -1.85
C LEU A 132 -6.48 -0.43 -2.83
N MET A 133 -5.26 -0.52 -2.31
CA MET A 133 -4.06 -0.88 -3.03
C MET A 133 -3.60 -2.28 -2.61
N ALA A 134 -3.51 -3.18 -3.58
CA ALA A 134 -3.02 -4.53 -3.37
C ALA A 134 -1.51 -4.60 -3.56
N ASP A 135 -0.76 -4.86 -2.50
CA ASP A 135 0.67 -5.18 -2.58
C ASP A 135 0.84 -6.66 -2.94
N ILE A 136 1.31 -6.92 -4.17
CA ILE A 136 1.41 -8.27 -4.75
C ILE A 136 2.86 -8.64 -5.10
N SER A 137 3.12 -9.94 -5.21
CA SER A 137 4.44 -10.49 -5.52
C SER A 137 4.54 -11.11 -6.93
N ASN A 138 3.42 -11.46 -7.53
CA ASN A 138 3.37 -12.12 -8.83
C ASN A 138 2.07 -11.80 -9.60
N TYR A 139 2.02 -12.30 -10.83
CA TYR A 139 0.92 -12.02 -11.76
C TYR A 139 -0.42 -12.60 -11.28
N GLU A 140 -0.43 -13.81 -10.76
CA GLU A 140 -1.64 -14.51 -10.29
C GLU A 140 -2.30 -13.76 -9.14
N GLU A 141 -1.51 -13.22 -8.22
CA GLU A 141 -1.98 -12.38 -7.12
C GLU A 141 -2.57 -11.05 -7.62
N GLY A 142 -1.93 -10.43 -8.61
CA GLY A 142 -2.44 -9.21 -9.25
C GLY A 142 -3.79 -9.43 -9.93
N ILE A 143 -3.93 -10.52 -10.68
CA ILE A 143 -5.20 -10.89 -11.32
C ILE A 143 -6.27 -11.24 -10.28
N ASN A 144 -5.89 -11.94 -9.20
CA ASN A 144 -6.81 -12.24 -8.11
C ASN A 144 -7.32 -10.95 -7.44
N ALA A 145 -6.42 -10.04 -7.10
CA ALA A 145 -6.75 -8.76 -6.49
C ALA A 145 -7.69 -7.91 -7.39
N TRP A 146 -7.38 -7.83 -8.69
CA TRP A 146 -8.25 -7.17 -9.68
C TRP A 146 -9.67 -7.75 -9.69
N LYS A 147 -9.79 -9.09 -9.74
CA LYS A 147 -11.10 -9.77 -9.71
C LYS A 147 -11.86 -9.54 -8.40
N CYS A 148 -11.16 -9.33 -7.28
CA CYS A 148 -11.77 -8.96 -6.00
C CYS A 148 -12.19 -7.48 -5.96
N GLY A 149 -11.87 -6.70 -7.01
CA GLY A 149 -12.27 -5.31 -7.17
C GLY A 149 -11.47 -4.34 -6.29
N VAL A 150 -10.17 -4.60 -6.08
CA VAL A 150 -9.27 -3.56 -5.57
C VAL A 150 -9.06 -2.49 -6.62
N ASP A 151 -8.54 -1.34 -6.22
CA ASP A 151 -8.51 -0.14 -7.06
C ASP A 151 -7.14 0.12 -7.69
N ILE A 152 -6.08 -0.39 -7.06
CA ILE A 152 -4.68 -0.22 -7.46
C ILE A 152 -3.95 -1.52 -7.15
N VAL A 153 -3.00 -1.90 -8.00
CA VAL A 153 -2.05 -2.99 -7.73
C VAL A 153 -0.64 -2.42 -7.67
N GLY A 154 0.11 -2.81 -6.65
CA GLY A 154 1.53 -2.47 -6.48
C GLY A 154 2.42 -3.71 -6.53
N THR A 155 3.55 -3.65 -7.23
CA THR A 155 4.53 -4.75 -7.32
C THR A 155 5.42 -4.88 -6.08
N THR A 156 5.00 -4.29 -4.97
CA THR A 156 5.73 -4.12 -3.70
C THR A 156 6.38 -5.40 -3.19
N MET A 157 5.67 -6.53 -3.30
CA MET A 157 6.10 -7.82 -2.75
C MET A 157 6.89 -8.68 -3.74
N SER A 158 7.13 -8.22 -4.99
CA SER A 158 7.94 -8.96 -5.96
C SER A 158 9.38 -9.14 -5.47
N GLY A 159 9.80 -10.39 -5.32
CA GLY A 159 11.11 -10.77 -4.76
C GLY A 159 11.20 -10.72 -3.23
N TYR A 160 10.08 -10.51 -2.52
CA TYR A 160 10.01 -10.51 -1.05
C TYR A 160 9.16 -11.67 -0.48
N THR A 161 8.77 -12.62 -1.31
CA THR A 161 8.13 -13.87 -0.90
C THR A 161 9.04 -15.05 -1.19
N ASP A 162 8.87 -16.18 -0.49
CA ASP A 162 9.71 -17.37 -0.66
C ASP A 162 9.58 -18.03 -2.03
N TYR A 163 8.48 -17.75 -2.74
CA TYR A 163 8.17 -18.31 -4.07
C TYR A 163 8.42 -17.33 -5.22
N THR A 164 8.90 -16.12 -4.96
CA THR A 164 9.29 -15.18 -6.02
C THR A 164 10.80 -14.93 -6.02
N SER A 165 11.40 -14.94 -7.21
CA SER A 165 12.83 -14.73 -7.34
C SER A 165 13.19 -13.27 -7.06
N LYS A 166 14.29 -13.06 -6.31
CA LYS A 166 14.89 -11.74 -6.15
C LYS A 166 15.36 -11.23 -7.52
N LYS A 167 15.04 -9.98 -7.83
CA LYS A 167 15.46 -9.27 -9.03
C LYS A 167 16.40 -8.11 -8.66
N ASP A 168 17.26 -7.69 -9.56
CA ASP A 168 18.19 -6.57 -9.33
C ASP A 168 17.54 -5.18 -9.57
N GLY A 169 16.24 -5.13 -9.82
CA GLY A 169 15.47 -3.92 -10.06
C GLY A 169 13.97 -4.18 -10.05
N PRO A 170 13.15 -3.18 -10.40
CA PRO A 170 11.70 -3.32 -10.48
C PRO A 170 11.28 -4.42 -11.44
N ASP A 171 10.18 -5.08 -11.15
CA ASP A 171 9.63 -6.16 -11.97
C ASP A 171 8.83 -5.61 -13.16
N TYR A 172 9.53 -5.09 -14.17
CA TYR A 172 8.92 -4.51 -15.36
C TYR A 172 8.04 -5.49 -16.11
N GLU A 173 8.44 -6.77 -16.19
CA GLU A 173 7.65 -7.81 -16.86
C GLU A 173 6.30 -8.01 -16.18
N LEU A 174 6.28 -8.05 -14.84
CA LEU A 174 5.05 -8.14 -14.06
C LEU A 174 4.15 -6.93 -14.30
N MET A 175 4.73 -5.72 -14.29
CA MET A 175 3.99 -4.48 -14.55
C MET A 175 3.38 -4.47 -15.95
N GLU A 176 4.15 -4.81 -16.98
CA GLU A 176 3.69 -4.84 -18.38
C GLU A 176 2.56 -5.86 -18.58
N ARG A 177 2.68 -7.05 -17.99
CA ARG A 177 1.65 -8.09 -18.09
C ARG A 177 0.34 -7.65 -17.45
N LEU A 178 0.40 -7.09 -16.23
CA LEU A 178 -0.79 -6.62 -15.53
C LEU A 178 -1.46 -5.45 -16.27
N ALA A 179 -0.67 -4.47 -16.74
CA ALA A 179 -1.20 -3.34 -17.48
C ALA A 179 -1.81 -3.73 -18.83
N LYS A 180 -1.35 -4.82 -19.46
CA LYS A 180 -1.88 -5.34 -20.71
C LYS A 180 -3.18 -6.10 -20.51
N ASP A 181 -3.25 -6.93 -19.47
CA ASP A 181 -4.31 -7.93 -19.30
C ASP A 181 -5.44 -7.45 -18.38
N THR A 182 -5.29 -6.26 -17.79
CA THR A 182 -6.29 -5.64 -16.90
C THR A 182 -6.42 -4.14 -17.18
N ASP A 183 -7.48 -3.53 -16.66
CA ASP A 183 -7.68 -2.08 -16.65
C ASP A 183 -7.31 -1.42 -15.31
N ILE A 184 -6.74 -2.21 -14.38
CA ILE A 184 -6.37 -1.72 -13.06
C ILE A 184 -5.09 -0.86 -13.13
N PRO A 185 -5.04 0.29 -12.44
CA PRO A 185 -3.81 1.05 -12.27
C PRO A 185 -2.71 0.22 -11.60
N VAL A 186 -1.51 0.21 -12.20
CA VAL A 186 -0.34 -0.50 -11.68
C VAL A 186 0.69 0.49 -11.18
N ILE A 187 1.09 0.37 -9.91
CA ILE A 187 2.21 1.12 -9.30
C ILE A 187 3.43 0.22 -9.27
N GLY A 188 4.50 0.63 -9.97
CA GLY A 188 5.80 0.00 -9.85
C GLY A 188 6.45 0.37 -8.52
N GLU A 189 6.69 -0.60 -7.66
CA GLU A 189 7.34 -0.45 -6.36
C GLU A 189 8.25 -1.66 -6.09
N GLY A 190 9.25 -1.46 -5.25
CA GLY A 190 10.20 -2.48 -4.86
C GLY A 190 11.57 -2.32 -5.55
N LYS A 191 12.65 -2.61 -4.76
CA LYS A 191 14.09 -2.52 -5.10
C LYS A 191 14.65 -1.10 -5.20
#